data_7915239f36627fd4f98951f96c7a0c5c
#
_entry.id   7915239f36627fd4f98951f96c7a0c5c
#
_cell.length_a   1.000
_cell.length_b   1.000
_cell.length_c   1.000
_cell.angle_alpha   90.00
_cell.angle_beta   90.00
_cell.angle_gamma   90.00
#
_symmetry.space_group_name_H-M   'P 1'
#
loop_
_entity.id
_entity.type
_entity.pdbx_description
1 polymer ?
#
loop_
_entity_poly.entity_id
_entity_poly.type
_entity_poly.pdbx_seq_one_letter_code
_entity_poly.pdbx_strand_id
1 'polypeptide(L)'
;MLVISGFLSFKPEDRDEVLEGLRAVSELSRQDAGCVEYWWAEEIERPNTFRFFEAWETPELFEAHRKMPYEDAFNERYLPKLIGVDANVYAVTTRTSATGA
;
A
#
# COMPACT_ATOMS: atom_id res chain seq x y z
N MET A 1 0.13 -15.95 -5.77
CA MET A 1 0.51 -14.68 -5.15
C MET A 1 -0.43 -13.58 -5.61
N LEU A 2 -0.76 -12.66 -4.73
CA LEU A 2 -1.62 -11.54 -5.01
C LEU A 2 -0.80 -10.25 -4.95
N VAL A 3 -0.96 -9.37 -5.93
CA VAL A 3 -0.33 -8.05 -5.95
C VAL A 3 -1.42 -6.98 -5.98
N ILE A 4 -1.28 -5.97 -5.12
CA ILE A 4 -2.16 -4.81 -5.13
C ILE A 4 -1.30 -3.59 -5.41
N SER A 5 -1.67 -2.80 -6.39
CA SER A 5 -0.90 -1.63 -6.80
C SER A 5 -1.82 -0.50 -7.25
N GLY A 6 -1.40 0.72 -7.01
CA GLY A 6 -2.14 1.90 -7.36
C GLY A 6 -1.56 3.15 -6.71
N PHE A 7 -2.43 4.12 -6.43
CA PHE A 7 -2.00 5.36 -5.79
C PHE A 7 -3.11 5.97 -4.92
N LEU A 8 -2.68 6.77 -3.95
CA LEU A 8 -3.54 7.68 -3.19
C LEU A 8 -2.99 9.09 -3.36
N SER A 9 -3.86 10.04 -3.65
CA SER A 9 -3.48 11.46 -3.77
C SER A 9 -4.15 12.29 -2.68
N PHE A 10 -3.40 13.26 -2.15
CA PHE A 10 -3.85 14.12 -1.05
C PHE A 10 -3.56 15.58 -1.37
N LYS A 11 -4.17 16.49 -0.61
CA LYS A 11 -3.85 17.91 -0.70
C LYS A 11 -2.45 18.17 -0.12
N PRO A 12 -1.75 19.21 -0.63
CA PRO A 12 -0.42 19.55 -0.12
C PRO A 12 -0.35 19.77 1.39
N GLU A 13 -1.39 20.38 1.96
CA GLU A 13 -1.44 20.66 3.41
C GLU A 13 -1.54 19.41 4.27
N ASP A 14 -1.96 18.27 3.71
CA ASP A 14 -2.08 17.00 4.43
C ASP A 14 -0.82 16.13 4.30
N ARG A 15 0.15 16.54 3.48
CA ARG A 15 1.29 15.71 3.11
C ARG A 15 2.09 15.19 4.29
N ASP A 16 2.47 16.06 5.21
CA ASP A 16 3.34 15.65 6.34
C ASP A 16 2.64 14.65 7.25
N GLU A 17 1.37 14.87 7.53
CA GLU A 17 0.56 13.94 8.33
C GLU A 17 0.42 12.59 7.63
N VAL A 18 0.16 12.62 6.33
CA VAL A 18 0.01 11.39 5.52
C VAL A 18 1.31 10.60 5.52
N LEU A 19 2.46 11.26 5.36
CA LEU A 19 3.76 10.56 5.40
C LEU A 19 3.97 9.82 6.71
N GLU A 20 3.60 10.41 7.84
CA GLU A 20 3.68 9.74 9.13
C GLU A 20 2.80 8.48 9.15
N GLY A 21 1.58 8.58 8.66
CA GLY A 21 0.66 7.46 8.59
C GLY A 21 1.17 6.36 7.66
N LEU A 22 1.73 6.72 6.51
CA LEU A 22 2.28 5.75 5.56
C LEU A 22 3.49 5.02 6.12
N ARG A 23 4.36 5.70 6.87
CA ARG A 23 5.48 5.05 7.55
C ARG A 23 5.00 4.03 8.55
N ALA A 24 4.05 4.41 9.39
CA ALA A 24 3.51 3.53 10.42
C ALA A 24 2.82 2.29 9.82
N VAL A 25 1.95 2.48 8.83
CA VAL A 25 1.23 1.36 8.21
C VAL A 25 2.17 0.43 7.45
N SER A 26 3.23 0.97 6.86
CA SER A 26 4.23 0.17 6.14
C SER A 26 4.98 -0.75 7.09
N GLU A 27 5.43 -0.22 8.21
CA GLU A 27 6.16 -0.98 9.20
C GLU A 27 5.32 -2.13 9.76
N LEU A 28 4.07 -1.86 10.09
CA LEU A 28 3.16 -2.87 10.61
C LEU A 28 2.79 -3.91 9.55
N SER A 29 2.52 -3.47 8.31
CA SER A 29 2.13 -4.37 7.23
C SER A 29 3.21 -5.39 6.89
N ARG A 30 4.48 -4.99 6.95
CA ARG A 30 5.60 -5.88 6.66
C ARG A 30 5.74 -7.01 7.69
N GLN A 31 5.15 -6.85 8.86
CA GLN A 31 5.17 -7.87 9.92
C GLN A 31 4.01 -8.86 9.82
N ASP A 32 3.01 -8.57 9.00
CA ASP A 32 1.85 -9.45 8.85
C ASP A 32 2.23 -10.74 8.11
N ALA A 33 1.63 -11.85 8.52
CA ALA A 33 1.84 -13.13 7.88
C ALA A 33 1.53 -13.05 6.38
N GLY A 34 2.42 -13.58 5.57
CA GLY A 34 2.26 -13.65 4.12
C GLY A 34 2.64 -12.40 3.36
N CYS A 35 3.10 -11.36 4.03
CA CYS A 35 3.59 -10.16 3.35
C CYS A 35 4.92 -10.45 2.65
N VAL A 36 4.90 -10.43 1.32
CA VAL A 36 6.09 -10.64 0.50
C VAL A 36 6.81 -9.32 0.27
N GLU A 37 6.05 -8.28 -0.01
CA GLU A 37 6.59 -6.95 -0.28
C GLU A 37 5.52 -5.90 0.04
N TYR A 38 5.92 -4.77 0.61
CA TYR A 38 5.02 -3.68 0.93
C TYR A 38 5.79 -2.37 1.00
N TRP A 39 5.41 -1.38 0.18
CA TRP A 39 6.06 -0.06 0.21
C TRP A 39 5.15 1.01 -0.39
N TRP A 40 5.47 2.26 -0.06
CA TRP A 40 4.89 3.48 -0.61
C TRP A 40 6.01 4.37 -1.11
N ALA A 41 5.75 5.11 -2.20
CA ALA A 41 6.70 6.09 -2.72
C ALA A 41 5.92 7.24 -3.35
N GLU A 42 6.42 8.45 -3.15
CA GLU A 42 5.83 9.63 -3.79
C GLU A 42 6.15 9.59 -5.29
N GLU A 43 5.17 9.88 -6.11
CA GLU A 43 5.33 9.89 -7.57
C GLU A 43 6.14 11.10 -8.00
N ILE A 44 7.12 10.88 -8.88
CA ILE A 44 8.04 11.95 -9.34
C ILE A 44 7.28 13.06 -10.07
N GLU A 45 6.31 12.70 -10.90
CA GLU A 45 5.60 13.65 -11.77
C GLU A 45 4.38 14.29 -11.13
N ARG A 46 3.87 13.71 -10.04
CA ARG A 46 2.67 14.22 -9.35
C ARG A 46 2.93 14.35 -7.85
N PRO A 47 3.25 15.55 -7.35
CA PRO A 47 3.45 15.76 -5.92
C PRO A 47 2.22 15.37 -5.10
N ASN A 48 2.44 14.91 -3.88
CA ASN A 48 1.38 14.49 -2.95
C ASN A 48 0.56 13.31 -3.45
N THR A 49 1.06 12.59 -4.44
CA THR A 49 0.52 11.34 -4.95
C THR A 49 1.48 10.22 -4.56
N PHE A 50 0.97 9.28 -3.78
CA PHE A 50 1.78 8.19 -3.24
C PHE A 50 1.37 6.88 -3.88
N ARG A 51 2.30 6.27 -4.59
CA ARG A 51 2.09 4.95 -5.19
C ARG A 51 2.43 3.88 -4.19
N PHE A 52 1.69 2.77 -4.26
CA PHE A 52 1.93 1.64 -3.39
C PHE A 52 2.04 0.34 -4.18
N PHE A 53 2.74 -0.58 -3.58
CA PHE A 53 2.87 -1.94 -4.08
C PHE A 53 2.81 -2.88 -2.89
N GLU A 54 1.91 -3.86 -2.96
CA GLU A 54 1.77 -4.91 -1.96
C GLU A 54 1.78 -6.24 -2.66
N ALA A 55 2.54 -7.18 -2.13
CA ALA A 55 2.52 -8.56 -2.59
C ALA A 55 2.29 -9.48 -1.41
N TRP A 56 1.34 -10.39 -1.55
CA TRP A 56 0.92 -11.33 -0.51
C TRP A 56 0.98 -12.76 -1.03
N GLU A 57 1.38 -13.70 -0.19
CA GLU A 57 1.53 -15.09 -0.60
C GLU A 57 0.22 -15.70 -1.10
N THR A 58 -0.89 -15.38 -0.44
CA THR A 58 -2.22 -15.90 -0.77
C THR A 58 -3.29 -14.81 -0.63
N PRO A 59 -4.44 -14.95 -1.33
CA PRO A 59 -5.57 -14.05 -1.12
C PRO A 59 -6.07 -14.03 0.32
N GLU A 60 -6.03 -15.17 1.01
CA GLU A 60 -6.49 -15.29 2.39
C GLU A 60 -5.63 -14.47 3.35
N LEU A 61 -4.32 -14.46 3.13
CA LEU A 61 -3.41 -13.68 3.96
C LEU A 61 -3.56 -12.16 3.69
N PHE A 62 -3.86 -11.77 2.45
CA PHE A 62 -4.21 -10.39 2.15
C PHE A 62 -5.51 -9.99 2.87
N GLU A 63 -6.52 -10.84 2.86
CA GLU A 63 -7.78 -10.55 3.56
C GLU A 63 -7.57 -10.44 5.08
N ALA A 64 -6.72 -11.28 5.66
CA ALA A 64 -6.37 -11.18 7.07
C ALA A 64 -5.68 -9.84 7.38
N HIS A 65 -4.76 -9.38 6.53
CA HIS A 65 -4.12 -8.08 6.64
C HIS A 65 -5.14 -6.94 6.63
N ARG A 66 -6.11 -6.98 5.70
CA ARG A 66 -7.12 -5.95 5.57
C ARG A 66 -8.02 -5.81 6.81
N LYS A 67 -8.09 -6.83 7.63
CA LYS A 67 -8.92 -6.86 8.84
C LYS A 67 -8.16 -6.44 10.10
N MET A 68 -6.88 -6.11 9.97
CA MET A 68 -6.08 -5.68 11.12
C MET A 68 -6.58 -4.34 11.66
N PRO A 69 -6.63 -4.16 12.99
CA PRO A 69 -7.10 -2.90 13.57
C PRO A 69 -6.38 -1.66 13.09
N TYR A 70 -5.08 -1.74 12.83
CA TYR A 70 -4.32 -0.60 12.32
C TYR A 70 -4.73 -0.21 10.90
N GLU A 71 -5.19 -1.16 10.08
CA GLU A 71 -5.73 -0.87 8.75
C GLU A 71 -7.02 -0.06 8.85
N ASP A 72 -7.91 -0.46 9.74
CA ASP A 72 -9.15 0.29 10.00
C ASP A 72 -8.84 1.70 10.48
N ALA A 73 -7.89 1.84 11.39
CA ALA A 73 -7.48 3.15 11.91
C ALA A 73 -6.89 4.04 10.80
N PHE A 74 -6.05 3.49 9.92
CA PHE A 74 -5.51 4.20 8.78
C PHE A 74 -6.63 4.67 7.83
N ASN A 75 -7.53 3.77 7.49
CA ASN A 75 -8.64 4.07 6.57
C ASN A 75 -9.55 5.15 7.15
N GLU A 76 -9.89 5.04 8.42
CA GLU A 76 -10.74 6.01 9.09
C GLU A 76 -10.13 7.40 9.09
N ARG A 77 -8.83 7.51 9.31
CA ARG A 77 -8.13 8.79 9.40
C ARG A 77 -7.83 9.42 8.05
N TYR A 78 -7.39 8.63 7.07
CA TYR A 78 -6.82 9.15 5.82
C TYR A 78 -7.72 9.05 4.60
N LEU A 79 -8.61 8.05 4.49
CA LEU A 79 -9.49 7.95 3.32
C LEU A 79 -10.41 9.17 3.14
N PRO A 80 -10.93 9.82 4.21
CA PRO A 80 -11.72 11.05 4.02
C PRO A 80 -10.93 12.21 3.42
N LYS A 81 -9.60 12.17 3.45
CA LYS A 81 -8.72 13.21 2.91
C LYS A 81 -8.33 12.99 1.46
N LEU A 82 -8.69 11.86 0.86
CA LEU A 82 -8.33 11.54 -0.52
C LEU A 82 -8.92 12.53 -1.52
N ILE A 83 -8.09 12.95 -2.49
CA ILE A 83 -8.54 13.70 -3.67
C ILE A 83 -8.40 12.90 -4.95
N GLY A 84 -7.74 11.75 -4.90
CA GLY A 84 -7.62 10.82 -6.01
C GLY A 84 -7.19 9.45 -5.51
N VAL A 85 -7.66 8.40 -6.18
CA VAL A 85 -7.35 7.02 -5.81
C VAL A 85 -7.43 6.12 -7.03
N ASP A 86 -6.50 5.18 -7.11
CA ASP A 86 -6.55 4.05 -8.02
C ASP A 86 -5.97 2.85 -7.29
N ALA A 87 -6.60 1.70 -7.45
CA ALA A 87 -6.12 0.48 -6.81
C ALA A 87 -6.60 -0.72 -7.64
N ASN A 88 -5.66 -1.60 -7.97
CA ASN A 88 -5.94 -2.79 -8.76
C ASN A 88 -5.33 -4.01 -8.09
N VAL A 89 -6.03 -5.13 -8.22
CA VAL A 89 -5.58 -6.43 -7.70
C VAL A 89 -5.17 -7.30 -8.88
N TYR A 90 -3.98 -7.86 -8.80
CA TYR A 90 -3.44 -8.76 -9.83
C TYR A 90 -3.22 -10.14 -9.21
N ALA A 91 -3.77 -11.17 -9.86
CA ALA A 91 -3.44 -12.56 -9.53
C ALA A 91 -2.17 -12.93 -10.30
N VAL A 92 -1.12 -13.33 -9.58
CA VAL A 92 0.19 -13.60 -10.15
C VAL A 92 0.50 -15.10 -10.01
N THR A 93 0.82 -15.75 -11.12
CA THR A 93 1.15 -17.19 -11.12
C THR A 93 2.64 -17.44 -11.00
N THR A 94 3.47 -16.57 -11.58
CA THR A 94 4.94 -16.73 -11.53
C THR A 94 5.60 -15.36 -11.34
N ARG A 95 6.77 -15.42 -10.73
CA ARG A 95 7.65 -14.27 -10.58
C ARG A 95 9.06 -14.69 -10.98
N THR A 96 9.68 -13.96 -11.90
CA THR A 96 11.02 -14.21 -12.38
C THR A 96 11.85 -12.94 -12.28
N SER A 97 13.10 -13.05 -11.84
CA SER A 97 14.00 -11.91 -11.80
C SER A 97 14.34 -11.45 -13.22
N ALA A 98 14.15 -10.15 -13.48
CA ALA A 98 14.51 -9.55 -14.75
C ALA A 98 16.01 -9.29 -14.87
N THR A 99 16.72 -9.31 -13.75
CA THR A 99 18.18 -9.07 -13.72
C THR A 99 18.99 -10.34 -13.84
N GLY A 100 18.35 -11.51 -13.79
CA GLY A 100 19.04 -12.80 -13.80
C GLY A 100 19.69 -13.16 -12.46
N ALA A 101 19.43 -12.41 -11.43
CA ALA A 101 20.00 -12.64 -10.10
C ALA A 101 19.05 -13.45 -9.23
#